data_41dfa7419a9e7129df537ed2976dd8cc
#
_entry.id   41dfa7419a9e7129df537ed2976dd8cc
#
_cell.length_a   1.000
_cell.length_b   1.000
_cell.length_c   1.000
_cell.angle_alpha   90.00
_cell.angle_beta   90.00
_cell.angle_gamma   90.00
#
_symmetry.space_group_name_H-M   'P 1'
#
loop_
_entity.id
_entity.type
_entity.pdbx_description
1 polymer ?
#
loop_
_entity_poly.entity_id
_entity_poly.type
_entity_poly.pdbx_seq_one_letter_code
_entity_poly.pdbx_strand_id
1 'polypeptide(L)'
;MSDKSEYAPTGTTLFLSICSGTKNASGKGNLPYNESDSIESKLSASGWAALVQGRQVALSVLNREYYNGTPLKDYRYNRGLVPGPDFGKPMVAGDDRYLPAASLYSGRFYLTLGKEGLDALYASPHHMLIISGLFGLVTPAEPIQLYECPLEDLPAFSDVWQKDNRMTNVLLDYIRTNKITTIVDLTAQQEYRSLINWKLLNMREGLRCLHVHNQDHVADEGLPHLGAFARDVLIPMADDELHAIDAPTMFEANCLSPDVLPPEGWPLEESRRVERLIRDGESETVEFKATLIGDAQIDLPQSLGYTNEMYRNMKAINCFMNTNGGDLLIGVNDNNQVIGIKSDLDRLQDKRNPKDYYLQVLDQMVVEYLGKNLSKYITPEFRSINQRWLLRIRVEPSPHLVPLKINARGCPKEEYWIRTIVSCRQLRSDRERDDYSRTRR
;
A
#
# COMPACT_ATOMS: atom_id res chain seq x y z
N MET A 1 -28.85 -3.40 -22.41
CA MET A 1 -29.20 -2.74 -21.15
C MET A 1 -29.14 -3.84 -20.12
N SER A 2 -28.01 -4.01 -19.41
CA SER A 2 -27.88 -4.98 -18.32
C SER A 2 -28.62 -4.41 -17.13
N ASP A 3 -29.52 -5.21 -16.58
CA ASP A 3 -30.16 -4.99 -15.29
C ASP A 3 -29.09 -4.55 -14.29
N LYS A 4 -29.13 -3.28 -13.88
CA LYS A 4 -28.25 -2.82 -12.81
C LYS A 4 -28.82 -3.43 -11.53
N SER A 5 -28.17 -4.46 -11.01
CA SER A 5 -28.50 -4.94 -9.67
C SER A 5 -28.38 -3.75 -8.71
N GLU A 6 -29.49 -3.44 -8.05
CA GLU A 6 -29.56 -2.41 -7.02
C GLU A 6 -28.65 -2.85 -5.85
N TYR A 7 -27.80 -1.93 -5.35
CA TYR A 7 -26.97 -2.23 -4.19
C TYR A 7 -27.83 -2.23 -2.91
N ALA A 8 -28.31 -3.39 -2.52
CA ALA A 8 -29.17 -3.57 -1.36
C ALA A 8 -28.64 -4.64 -0.40
N PRO A 9 -27.55 -4.36 0.34
CA PRO A 9 -26.92 -5.30 1.24
C PRO A 9 -27.87 -5.65 2.42
N THR A 10 -27.90 -6.92 2.81
CA THR A 10 -28.76 -7.45 3.88
C THR A 10 -28.00 -8.25 4.94
N GLY A 11 -26.70 -8.41 4.77
CA GLY A 11 -25.83 -9.17 5.66
C GLY A 11 -25.42 -8.40 6.93
N THR A 12 -24.48 -8.96 7.66
CA THR A 12 -23.95 -8.39 8.91
C THR A 12 -22.48 -8.03 8.82
N THR A 13 -21.85 -8.22 7.66
CA THR A 13 -20.47 -7.84 7.41
C THR A 13 -20.38 -6.52 6.65
N LEU A 14 -19.50 -5.65 7.12
CA LEU A 14 -19.18 -4.35 6.53
C LEU A 14 -17.71 -4.31 6.07
N PHE A 15 -17.49 -4.16 4.78
CA PHE A 15 -16.18 -3.80 4.21
C PHE A 15 -15.98 -2.29 4.30
N LEU A 16 -14.86 -1.86 4.86
CA LEU A 16 -14.51 -0.47 5.00
C LEU A 16 -13.26 -0.16 4.17
N SER A 17 -13.42 0.57 3.07
CA SER A 17 -12.35 0.97 2.17
C SER A 17 -12.14 2.48 2.16
N ILE A 18 -11.21 2.96 1.35
CA ILE A 18 -10.91 4.38 1.19
C ILE A 18 -11.24 4.85 -0.23
N CYS A 19 -11.45 6.15 -0.39
CA CYS A 19 -11.55 6.77 -1.72
C CYS A 19 -10.20 6.73 -2.46
N SER A 20 -10.17 7.30 -3.64
CA SER A 20 -8.95 7.34 -4.47
C SER A 20 -8.63 8.75 -4.89
N GLY A 21 -7.35 9.13 -4.85
CA GLY A 21 -6.85 10.36 -5.47
C GLY A 21 -7.03 10.35 -6.99
N THR A 22 -6.89 9.17 -7.63
CA THR A 22 -7.17 9.01 -9.06
C THR A 22 -8.66 8.78 -9.28
N LYS A 23 -9.26 9.60 -10.16
CA LYS A 23 -10.69 9.56 -10.46
C LYS A 23 -10.95 9.44 -11.95
N ASN A 24 -12.02 8.75 -12.30
CA ASN A 24 -12.47 8.60 -13.67
C ASN A 24 -13.28 9.83 -14.08
N ALA A 25 -12.60 10.83 -14.63
CA ALA A 25 -13.22 12.05 -15.12
C ALA A 25 -13.90 11.89 -16.49
N SER A 26 -13.59 10.80 -17.22
CA SER A 26 -14.13 10.52 -18.55
C SER A 26 -15.42 9.69 -18.54
N GLY A 27 -15.96 9.43 -17.36
CA GLY A 27 -17.20 8.67 -17.21
C GLY A 27 -18.33 9.30 -18.02
N LYS A 28 -18.73 8.62 -19.09
CA LYS A 28 -19.92 8.98 -19.87
C LYS A 28 -21.13 8.81 -18.97
N GLY A 29 -21.77 9.91 -18.66
CA GLY A 29 -23.06 9.92 -18.00
C GLY A 29 -23.00 10.44 -16.58
N ASN A 30 -22.87 11.74 -16.47
CA ASN A 30 -23.42 12.40 -15.32
C ASN A 30 -24.88 12.00 -15.21
N LEU A 31 -25.27 11.60 -14.04
CA LEU A 31 -26.63 11.15 -13.72
C LEU A 31 -27.29 12.16 -12.81
N PRO A 32 -28.63 12.24 -12.81
CA PRO A 32 -29.34 12.93 -11.75
C PRO A 32 -29.08 12.27 -10.40
N TYR A 33 -29.20 13.02 -9.33
CA TYR A 33 -29.10 12.47 -7.98
C TYR A 33 -30.22 11.45 -7.74
N ASN A 34 -29.85 10.25 -7.30
CA ASN A 34 -30.80 9.20 -6.94
C ASN A 34 -30.82 9.03 -5.40
N GLU A 35 -31.89 9.43 -4.76
CA GLU A 35 -32.04 9.34 -3.31
C GLU A 35 -32.01 7.88 -2.79
N SER A 36 -32.47 6.91 -3.59
CA SER A 36 -32.48 5.50 -3.18
C SER A 36 -31.07 4.91 -3.03
N ASP A 37 -30.09 5.45 -3.76
CA ASP A 37 -28.69 5.03 -3.70
C ASP A 37 -27.90 5.78 -2.61
N SER A 38 -28.51 6.79 -1.97
CA SER A 38 -27.86 7.55 -0.91
C SER A 38 -27.69 6.76 0.39
N ILE A 39 -26.57 6.98 1.08
CA ILE A 39 -26.36 6.43 2.43
C ILE A 39 -27.41 6.92 3.44
N GLU A 40 -28.13 8.01 3.14
CA GLU A 40 -29.20 8.55 3.99
C GLU A 40 -30.20 7.46 4.41
N SER A 41 -30.63 6.63 3.46
CA SER A 41 -31.57 5.53 3.70
C SER A 41 -31.05 4.45 4.67
N LYS A 42 -29.74 4.44 4.94
CA LYS A 42 -29.01 3.46 5.75
C LYS A 42 -28.52 4.03 7.09
N LEU A 43 -28.87 5.27 7.39
CA LEU A 43 -28.54 5.94 8.64
C LEU A 43 -29.83 6.34 9.40
N SER A 44 -29.72 6.56 10.70
CA SER A 44 -30.77 7.26 11.42
C SER A 44 -30.80 8.73 11.00
N ALA A 45 -31.90 9.44 11.28
CA ALA A 45 -31.99 10.87 11.02
C ALA A 45 -30.87 11.69 11.69
N SER A 46 -30.44 11.29 12.89
CA SER A 46 -29.31 11.93 13.59
C SER A 46 -27.97 11.60 12.97
N GLY A 47 -27.77 10.37 12.50
CA GLY A 47 -26.57 9.93 11.79
C GLY A 47 -26.40 10.67 10.47
N TRP A 48 -27.49 10.79 9.69
CA TRP A 48 -27.50 11.56 8.46
C TRP A 48 -27.20 13.05 8.71
N ALA A 49 -27.86 13.67 9.68
CA ALA A 49 -27.61 15.07 10.03
C ALA A 49 -26.14 15.32 10.42
N ALA A 50 -25.52 14.41 11.18
CA ALA A 50 -24.11 14.48 11.56
C ALA A 50 -23.17 14.34 10.34
N LEU A 51 -23.47 13.43 9.41
CA LEU A 51 -22.71 13.25 8.18
C LEU A 51 -22.80 14.49 7.29
N VAL A 52 -24.00 15.01 7.05
CA VAL A 52 -24.23 16.23 6.26
C VAL A 52 -23.51 17.43 6.87
N GLN A 53 -23.57 17.60 8.18
CA GLN A 53 -22.82 18.65 8.86
C GLN A 53 -21.32 18.53 8.61
N GLY A 54 -20.77 17.30 8.68
CA GLY A 54 -19.37 17.03 8.34
C GLY A 54 -19.04 17.40 6.90
N ARG A 55 -19.86 16.99 5.93
CA ARG A 55 -19.72 17.31 4.51
C ARG A 55 -19.73 18.84 4.26
N GLN A 56 -20.60 19.58 4.92
CA GLN A 56 -20.68 21.04 4.81
C GLN A 56 -19.43 21.71 5.39
N VAL A 57 -18.92 21.22 6.52
CA VAL A 57 -17.66 21.73 7.11
C VAL A 57 -16.48 21.40 6.20
N ALA A 58 -16.39 20.18 5.66
CA ALA A 58 -15.34 19.80 4.70
C ALA A 58 -15.37 20.66 3.44
N LEU A 59 -16.56 20.96 2.90
CA LEU A 59 -16.73 21.88 1.80
C LEU A 59 -16.25 23.30 2.15
N SER A 60 -16.50 23.74 3.38
CA SER A 60 -16.00 25.04 3.87
C SER A 60 -14.47 25.07 3.97
N VAL A 61 -13.84 23.93 4.36
CA VAL A 61 -12.39 23.76 4.33
C VAL A 61 -11.90 23.86 2.88
N LEU A 62 -12.50 23.11 1.96
CA LEU A 62 -12.16 23.14 0.53
C LEU A 62 -12.19 24.56 -0.04
N ASN A 63 -13.15 25.37 0.36
CA ASN A 63 -13.33 26.73 -0.14
C ASN A 63 -12.29 27.74 0.37
N ARG A 64 -11.61 27.46 1.50
CA ARG A 64 -10.63 28.38 2.11
C ARG A 64 -9.17 27.94 1.98
N GLU A 65 -8.93 26.64 1.82
CA GLU A 65 -7.58 26.10 1.76
C GLU A 65 -6.92 26.27 0.38
N TYR A 66 -5.60 26.13 0.35
CA TYR A 66 -4.78 26.16 -0.84
C TYR A 66 -4.05 24.84 -0.99
N TYR A 67 -3.84 24.43 -2.25
CA TYR A 67 -3.06 23.26 -2.58
C TYR A 67 -2.12 23.58 -3.75
N ASN A 68 -0.82 23.37 -3.57
CA ASN A 68 0.21 23.71 -4.56
C ASN A 68 0.10 25.15 -5.10
N GLY A 69 -0.16 26.11 -4.21
CA GLY A 69 -0.28 27.55 -4.55
C GLY A 69 -1.58 27.95 -5.24
N THR A 70 -2.53 27.03 -5.43
CA THR A 70 -3.84 27.28 -6.05
C THR A 70 -4.94 27.19 -4.96
N PRO A 71 -5.94 28.10 -4.92
CA PRO A 71 -7.10 27.90 -4.07
C PRO A 71 -7.74 26.56 -4.35
N LEU A 72 -7.95 25.73 -3.32
CA LEU A 72 -8.41 24.35 -3.51
C LEU A 72 -9.77 24.28 -4.21
N LYS A 73 -10.66 25.23 -4.02
CA LYS A 73 -11.94 25.37 -4.73
C LYS A 73 -11.77 25.51 -6.26
N ASP A 74 -10.62 26.05 -6.70
CA ASP A 74 -10.29 26.25 -8.12
C ASP A 74 -9.38 25.14 -8.67
N TYR A 75 -9.02 24.16 -7.83
CA TYR A 75 -8.10 23.09 -8.19
C TYR A 75 -8.83 21.94 -8.91
N ARG A 76 -8.37 21.56 -10.09
CA ARG A 76 -8.90 20.46 -10.91
C ARG A 76 -10.45 20.46 -10.99
N TYR A 77 -11.07 19.42 -10.42
CA TYR A 77 -12.50 19.16 -10.51
C TYR A 77 -13.35 20.04 -9.59
N ASN A 78 -12.75 20.66 -8.59
CA ASN A 78 -13.46 21.41 -7.56
C ASN A 78 -14.19 22.65 -8.11
N ARG A 79 -13.75 23.19 -9.25
CA ARG A 79 -14.44 24.29 -9.96
C ARG A 79 -15.89 23.97 -10.33
N GLY A 80 -16.18 22.67 -10.51
CA GLY A 80 -17.52 22.20 -10.85
C GLY A 80 -18.39 21.81 -9.66
N LEU A 81 -17.84 21.83 -8.44
CA LEU A 81 -18.60 21.46 -7.24
C LEU A 81 -19.67 22.49 -6.91
N VAL A 82 -20.90 22.01 -6.78
CA VAL A 82 -22.05 22.83 -6.34
C VAL A 82 -22.76 22.09 -5.23
N PRO A 83 -23.01 22.74 -4.08
CA PRO A 83 -23.73 22.11 -2.99
C PRO A 83 -25.12 21.64 -3.43
N GLY A 84 -25.32 20.34 -3.44
CA GLY A 84 -26.57 19.67 -3.81
C GLY A 84 -27.03 18.68 -2.72
N PRO A 85 -27.86 17.68 -3.07
CA PRO A 85 -28.36 16.70 -2.11
C PRO A 85 -27.25 15.93 -1.38
N ASP A 86 -26.12 15.67 -2.04
CA ASP A 86 -24.92 15.09 -1.46
C ASP A 86 -24.31 15.92 -0.30
N PHE A 87 -24.64 17.20 -0.22
CA PHE A 87 -24.34 18.12 0.90
C PHE A 87 -25.57 18.52 1.71
N GLY A 88 -26.69 17.79 1.59
CA GLY A 88 -27.93 18.06 2.29
C GLY A 88 -28.64 19.32 1.82
N LYS A 89 -28.48 19.72 0.54
CA LYS A 89 -29.20 20.81 -0.10
C LYS A 89 -30.29 20.25 -1.01
N PRO A 90 -31.36 21.02 -1.28
CA PRO A 90 -32.40 20.60 -2.20
C PRO A 90 -31.83 20.25 -3.59
N MET A 91 -32.43 19.24 -4.21
CA MET A 91 -32.13 18.90 -5.60
C MET A 91 -32.54 20.02 -6.54
N VAL A 92 -31.68 20.32 -7.50
CA VAL A 92 -32.01 21.25 -8.60
C VAL A 92 -32.45 20.42 -9.79
N ALA A 93 -33.61 20.72 -10.38
CA ALA A 93 -34.12 20.01 -11.53
C ALA A 93 -33.16 20.13 -12.73
N GLY A 94 -32.85 18.98 -13.38
CA GLY A 94 -31.94 18.91 -14.52
C GLY A 94 -30.44 18.94 -14.12
N ASP A 95 -30.15 18.72 -12.87
CA ASP A 95 -28.77 18.62 -12.40
C ASP A 95 -28.23 17.18 -12.53
N ASP A 96 -27.51 16.91 -13.62
CA ASP A 96 -26.97 15.60 -14.00
C ASP A 96 -25.47 15.50 -13.73
N ARG A 97 -24.99 15.92 -12.56
CA ARG A 97 -23.54 15.94 -12.23
C ARG A 97 -23.04 14.82 -11.37
N TYR A 98 -23.87 13.83 -11.05
CA TYR A 98 -23.58 12.77 -10.11
C TYR A 98 -23.11 11.48 -10.77
N LEU A 99 -22.25 10.76 -10.08
CA LEU A 99 -21.78 9.43 -10.43
C LEU A 99 -21.79 8.54 -9.19
N PRO A 100 -22.06 7.22 -9.33
CA PRO A 100 -21.85 6.30 -8.23
C PRO A 100 -20.40 6.36 -7.73
N ALA A 101 -20.19 6.43 -6.42
CA ALA A 101 -18.88 6.60 -5.82
C ALA A 101 -17.86 5.55 -6.32
N ALA A 102 -18.24 4.29 -6.37
CA ALA A 102 -17.37 3.23 -6.88
C ALA A 102 -16.99 3.38 -8.37
N SER A 103 -17.84 4.02 -9.17
CA SER A 103 -17.55 4.31 -10.58
C SER A 103 -16.63 5.50 -10.77
N LEU A 104 -16.61 6.39 -9.76
CA LEU A 104 -15.76 7.58 -9.76
C LEU A 104 -14.30 7.23 -9.41
N TYR A 105 -14.09 6.31 -8.48
CA TYR A 105 -12.75 5.97 -8.01
C TYR A 105 -12.05 4.98 -8.95
N SER A 106 -10.84 5.33 -9.39
CA SER A 106 -10.05 4.54 -10.34
C SER A 106 -8.60 4.34 -9.89
N GLY A 107 -8.31 4.50 -8.60
CA GLY A 107 -7.00 4.22 -8.04
C GLY A 107 -6.68 2.73 -7.93
N ARG A 108 -5.49 2.41 -7.48
CA ARG A 108 -4.91 1.06 -7.50
C ARG A 108 -5.79 -0.02 -6.87
N PHE A 109 -6.45 0.27 -5.75
CA PHE A 109 -7.41 -0.65 -5.12
C PHE A 109 -8.58 -0.96 -6.06
N TYR A 110 -9.19 0.07 -6.65
CA TYR A 110 -10.37 -0.09 -7.53
C TYR A 110 -10.02 -0.71 -8.88
N LEU A 111 -8.81 -0.47 -9.39
CA LEU A 111 -8.33 -1.12 -10.63
C LEU A 111 -8.26 -2.64 -10.49
N THR A 112 -7.82 -3.14 -9.34
CA THR A 112 -7.66 -4.58 -9.10
C THR A 112 -8.91 -5.23 -8.51
N LEU A 113 -9.70 -4.49 -7.72
CA LEU A 113 -11.07 -4.93 -7.39
C LEU A 113 -11.87 -5.13 -8.69
N GLY A 114 -11.74 -4.20 -9.63
CA GLY A 114 -12.30 -4.28 -10.97
C GLY A 114 -13.82 -4.32 -10.99
N LYS A 115 -14.34 -4.43 -12.21
CA LYS A 115 -15.80 -4.59 -12.42
C LYS A 115 -16.31 -5.90 -11.81
N GLU A 116 -15.54 -6.97 -11.92
CA GLU A 116 -15.90 -8.29 -11.38
C GLU A 116 -16.08 -8.26 -9.86
N GLY A 117 -15.16 -7.62 -9.13
CA GLY A 117 -15.26 -7.46 -7.69
C GLY A 117 -16.44 -6.57 -7.27
N LEU A 118 -16.75 -5.51 -8.01
CA LEU A 118 -17.92 -4.68 -7.76
C LEU A 118 -19.24 -5.43 -8.07
N ASP A 119 -19.30 -6.16 -9.17
CA ASP A 119 -20.46 -6.98 -9.51
C ASP A 119 -20.69 -8.09 -8.44
N ALA A 120 -19.60 -8.72 -7.96
CA ALA A 120 -19.66 -9.70 -6.89
C ALA A 120 -20.13 -9.06 -5.56
N LEU A 121 -19.63 -7.87 -5.22
CA LEU A 121 -20.06 -7.11 -4.04
C LEU A 121 -21.56 -6.77 -4.12
N TYR A 122 -22.05 -6.31 -5.26
CA TYR A 122 -23.46 -5.98 -5.43
C TYR A 122 -24.37 -7.22 -5.37
N ALA A 123 -23.86 -8.38 -5.76
CA ALA A 123 -24.56 -9.66 -5.66
C ALA A 123 -24.47 -10.29 -4.28
N SER A 124 -23.53 -9.84 -3.43
CA SER A 124 -23.33 -10.37 -2.08
C SER A 124 -24.28 -9.71 -1.06
N PRO A 125 -24.48 -10.33 0.11
CA PRO A 125 -25.22 -9.68 1.19
C PRO A 125 -24.42 -8.57 1.90
N HIS A 126 -23.12 -8.43 1.60
CA HIS A 126 -22.20 -7.58 2.35
C HIS A 126 -22.43 -6.09 2.16
N HIS A 127 -22.22 -5.35 3.23
CA HIS A 127 -22.13 -3.90 3.21
C HIS A 127 -20.72 -3.46 2.80
N MET A 128 -20.63 -2.32 2.13
CA MET A 128 -19.38 -1.61 1.91
C MET A 128 -19.57 -0.13 2.14
N LEU A 129 -18.62 0.47 2.84
CA LEU A 129 -18.48 1.91 2.97
C LEU A 129 -17.09 2.34 2.49
N ILE A 130 -17.05 3.51 1.87
CA ILE A 130 -15.83 4.13 1.36
C ILE A 130 -15.59 5.41 2.15
N ILE A 131 -14.44 5.54 2.77
CA ILE A 131 -14.04 6.76 3.49
C ILE A 131 -13.53 7.78 2.48
N SER A 132 -14.14 8.96 2.47
CA SER A 132 -13.78 10.09 1.62
C SER A 132 -13.41 11.30 2.46
N GLY A 133 -12.33 12.00 2.10
CA GLY A 133 -11.93 13.23 2.77
C GLY A 133 -12.99 14.34 2.70
N LEU A 134 -13.72 14.45 1.57
CA LEU A 134 -14.75 15.46 1.38
C LEU A 134 -16.14 14.97 1.84
N PHE A 135 -16.52 13.74 1.48
CA PHE A 135 -17.88 13.23 1.69
C PHE A 135 -18.04 12.40 2.97
N GLY A 136 -16.96 12.13 3.70
CA GLY A 136 -16.99 11.28 4.89
C GLY A 136 -17.22 9.81 4.52
N LEU A 137 -18.35 9.24 4.90
CA LEU A 137 -18.75 7.90 4.51
C LEU A 137 -19.68 7.94 3.31
N VAL A 138 -19.42 7.09 2.32
CA VAL A 138 -20.29 6.89 1.15
C VAL A 138 -20.44 5.40 0.86
N THR A 139 -21.59 4.99 0.31
CA THR A 139 -21.76 3.64 -0.24
C THR A 139 -21.15 3.55 -1.65
N PRO A 140 -20.90 2.35 -2.19
CA PRO A 140 -20.44 2.20 -3.57
C PRO A 140 -21.39 2.81 -4.62
N ALA A 141 -22.70 2.76 -4.36
CA ALA A 141 -23.73 3.30 -5.22
C ALA A 141 -24.02 4.79 -4.97
N GLU A 142 -23.54 5.38 -3.87
CA GLU A 142 -23.81 6.78 -3.49
C GLU A 142 -23.56 7.73 -4.65
N PRO A 143 -24.56 8.54 -5.05
CA PRO A 143 -24.36 9.55 -6.08
C PRO A 143 -23.58 10.74 -5.53
N ILE A 144 -22.33 10.87 -5.93
CA ILE A 144 -21.44 11.97 -5.54
C ILE A 144 -20.92 12.72 -6.76
N GLN A 145 -20.52 13.96 -6.55
CA GLN A 145 -19.91 14.79 -7.57
C GLN A 145 -18.42 14.48 -7.72
N LEU A 146 -17.86 14.76 -8.89
CA LEU A 146 -16.42 14.72 -9.13
C LEU A 146 -15.73 15.82 -8.33
N TYR A 147 -14.70 15.46 -7.57
CA TYR A 147 -13.99 16.36 -6.66
C TYR A 147 -12.51 16.00 -6.54
N GLU A 148 -11.73 16.91 -5.96
CA GLU A 148 -10.36 16.66 -5.52
C GLU A 148 -10.21 17.05 -4.04
N CYS A 149 -9.72 16.11 -3.23
CA CYS A 149 -9.48 16.33 -1.81
C CYS A 149 -8.22 15.55 -1.41
N PRO A 150 -7.05 16.21 -1.37
CA PRO A 150 -5.79 15.60 -0.96
C PRO A 150 -5.72 15.49 0.56
N LEU A 151 -6.40 14.50 1.13
CA LEU A 151 -6.49 14.30 2.58
C LEU A 151 -5.11 14.10 3.21
N GLU A 152 -4.21 13.42 2.49
CA GLU A 152 -2.86 13.12 2.93
C GLU A 152 -2.00 14.39 3.12
N ASP A 153 -2.27 15.41 2.32
CA ASP A 153 -1.49 16.66 2.30
C ASP A 153 -2.15 17.80 3.11
N LEU A 154 -3.43 17.67 3.45
CA LEU A 154 -4.20 18.73 4.10
C LEU A 154 -4.88 18.24 5.40
N PRO A 155 -4.19 18.35 6.55
CA PRO A 155 -4.71 17.93 7.87
C PRO A 155 -6.04 18.54 8.25
N ALA A 156 -6.39 19.72 7.71
CA ALA A 156 -7.66 20.39 7.97
C ALA A 156 -8.89 19.54 7.62
N PHE A 157 -8.79 18.60 6.66
CA PHE A 157 -9.86 17.65 6.38
C PHE A 157 -9.93 16.54 7.44
N SER A 158 -8.79 16.07 7.92
CA SER A 158 -8.74 15.11 9.03
C SER A 158 -9.38 15.68 10.28
N ASP A 159 -9.10 16.95 10.60
CA ASP A 159 -9.69 17.65 11.75
C ASP A 159 -11.22 17.70 11.69
N VAL A 160 -11.80 17.84 10.48
CA VAL A 160 -13.27 17.82 10.30
C VAL A 160 -13.87 16.53 10.80
N TRP A 161 -13.25 15.40 10.42
CA TRP A 161 -13.81 14.07 10.65
C TRP A 161 -13.42 13.48 12.00
N GLN A 162 -12.25 13.86 12.53
CA GLN A 162 -11.78 13.43 13.85
C GLN A 162 -12.46 14.22 14.98
N LYS A 163 -12.85 15.48 14.73
CA LYS A 163 -13.49 16.33 15.73
C LYS A 163 -14.70 15.65 16.36
N ASP A 164 -14.70 15.53 17.68
CA ASP A 164 -15.76 14.90 18.47
C ASP A 164 -16.07 13.45 18.02
N ASN A 165 -15.08 12.76 17.46
CA ASN A 165 -15.22 11.44 16.83
C ASN A 165 -16.31 11.39 15.75
N ARG A 166 -16.50 12.45 14.98
CA ARG A 166 -17.61 12.57 14.02
C ARG A 166 -17.69 11.38 13.06
N MET A 167 -16.58 11.02 12.39
CA MET A 167 -16.54 9.87 11.48
C MET A 167 -16.96 8.58 12.19
N THR A 168 -16.39 8.33 13.37
CA THR A 168 -16.70 7.16 14.19
C THR A 168 -18.15 7.12 14.63
N ASN A 169 -18.73 8.25 15.01
CA ASN A 169 -20.13 8.32 15.44
C ASN A 169 -21.09 8.02 14.28
N VAL A 170 -20.81 8.53 13.08
CA VAL A 170 -21.59 8.19 11.87
C VAL A 170 -21.45 6.71 11.53
N LEU A 171 -20.24 6.16 11.60
CA LEU A 171 -20.00 4.73 11.39
C LEU A 171 -20.74 3.87 12.42
N LEU A 172 -20.73 4.24 13.70
CA LEU A 172 -21.47 3.55 14.76
C LEU A 172 -22.99 3.61 14.54
N ASP A 173 -23.48 4.71 14.00
CA ASP A 173 -24.91 4.85 13.64
C ASP A 173 -25.26 3.88 12.50
N TYR A 174 -24.42 3.81 11.46
CA TYR A 174 -24.57 2.86 10.36
C TYR A 174 -24.54 1.40 10.84
N ILE A 175 -23.56 1.04 11.69
CA ILE A 175 -23.41 -0.28 12.28
C ILE A 175 -24.68 -0.69 13.02
N ARG A 176 -25.20 0.20 13.85
CA ARG A 176 -26.42 -0.07 14.64
C ARG A 176 -27.66 -0.21 13.75
N THR A 177 -27.85 0.70 12.79
CA THR A 177 -29.01 0.74 11.90
C THR A 177 -29.08 -0.50 11.02
N ASN A 178 -27.93 -0.98 10.55
CA ASN A 178 -27.82 -2.12 9.63
C ASN A 178 -27.42 -3.43 10.34
N LYS A 179 -27.35 -3.47 11.67
CA LYS A 179 -27.04 -4.67 12.48
C LYS A 179 -25.70 -5.31 12.13
N ILE A 180 -24.69 -4.52 11.83
CA ILE A 180 -23.35 -5.02 11.49
C ILE A 180 -22.71 -5.63 12.74
N THR A 181 -22.15 -6.83 12.58
CA THR A 181 -21.41 -7.58 13.61
C THR A 181 -19.94 -7.76 13.27
N THR A 182 -19.57 -7.61 12.00
CA THR A 182 -18.19 -7.76 11.53
C THR A 182 -17.80 -6.58 10.66
N ILE A 183 -16.68 -5.94 10.96
CA ILE A 183 -16.03 -4.95 10.10
C ILE A 183 -14.77 -5.59 9.51
N VAL A 184 -14.67 -5.57 8.19
CA VAL A 184 -13.45 -5.92 7.44
C VAL A 184 -12.79 -4.62 7.02
N ASP A 185 -11.71 -4.26 7.72
CA ASP A 185 -10.97 -3.02 7.51
C ASP A 185 -9.97 -3.17 6.37
N LEU A 186 -10.25 -2.51 5.26
CA LEU A 186 -9.43 -2.42 4.05
C LEU A 186 -8.80 -1.02 3.87
N THR A 187 -8.74 -0.22 4.93
CA THR A 187 -8.32 1.19 4.80
C THR A 187 -6.85 1.37 4.44
N ALA A 188 -5.96 0.48 4.88
CA ALA A 188 -4.53 0.41 4.55
C ALA A 188 -3.69 1.69 4.72
N GLN A 189 -4.26 2.88 4.54
CA GLN A 189 -3.59 4.18 4.66
C GLN A 189 -3.83 4.81 6.03
N GLN A 190 -2.76 5.24 6.69
CA GLN A 190 -2.81 5.79 8.05
C GLN A 190 -3.68 7.05 8.16
N GLU A 191 -3.65 7.90 7.15
CA GLU A 191 -4.41 9.15 7.10
C GLU A 191 -5.92 8.87 7.17
N TYR A 192 -6.40 7.90 6.42
CA TYR A 192 -7.82 7.48 6.43
C TYR A 192 -8.16 6.66 7.67
N ARG A 193 -7.28 5.76 8.06
CA ARG A 193 -7.46 4.92 9.24
C ARG A 193 -7.57 5.74 10.51
N SER A 194 -6.81 6.82 10.63
CA SER A 194 -6.81 7.73 11.79
C SER A 194 -8.11 8.52 11.95
N LEU A 195 -8.96 8.58 10.92
CA LEU A 195 -10.28 9.22 11.01
C LEU A 195 -11.25 8.44 11.88
N ILE A 196 -10.94 7.18 12.18
CA ILE A 196 -11.77 6.27 12.96
C ILE A 196 -11.12 5.99 14.30
N ASN A 197 -11.91 6.13 15.36
CA ASN A 197 -11.51 5.73 16.70
C ASN A 197 -11.74 4.22 16.87
N TRP A 198 -10.79 3.42 16.40
CA TRP A 198 -10.85 1.95 16.46
C TRP A 198 -10.98 1.40 17.87
N LYS A 199 -10.40 2.10 18.88
CA LYS A 199 -10.56 1.72 20.28
C LYS A 199 -12.02 1.75 20.70
N LEU A 200 -12.76 2.77 20.27
CA LEU A 200 -14.19 2.89 20.57
C LEU A 200 -15.02 1.79 19.89
N LEU A 201 -14.65 1.39 18.66
CA LEU A 201 -15.29 0.28 17.96
C LEU A 201 -15.00 -1.06 18.66
N ASN A 202 -13.73 -1.33 18.98
CA ASN A 202 -13.30 -2.58 19.63
C ASN A 202 -13.88 -2.78 21.06
N MET A 203 -14.33 -1.71 21.70
CA MET A 203 -15.03 -1.78 22.98
C MET A 203 -16.53 -2.16 22.85
N ARG A 204 -17.05 -2.27 21.63
CA ARG A 204 -18.46 -2.64 21.40
C ARG A 204 -18.65 -4.13 21.49
N GLU A 205 -19.49 -4.54 22.44
CA GLU A 205 -19.89 -5.93 22.58
C GLU A 205 -20.61 -6.44 21.30
N GLY A 206 -20.24 -7.61 20.81
CA GLY A 206 -20.80 -8.22 19.61
C GLY A 206 -20.29 -7.66 18.28
N LEU A 207 -19.35 -6.68 18.29
CA LEU A 207 -18.70 -6.18 17.09
C LEU A 207 -17.27 -6.70 16.98
N ARG A 208 -16.94 -7.30 15.85
CA ARG A 208 -15.58 -7.72 15.50
C ARG A 208 -14.98 -6.80 14.45
N CYS A 209 -13.69 -6.48 14.60
CA CYS A 209 -12.93 -5.76 13.60
C CYS A 209 -11.80 -6.63 13.08
N LEU A 210 -11.87 -6.99 11.79
CA LEU A 210 -10.85 -7.73 11.07
C LEU A 210 -10.01 -6.74 10.25
N HIS A 211 -8.78 -6.48 10.68
CA HIS A 211 -7.88 -5.57 9.99
C HIS A 211 -7.08 -6.30 8.92
N VAL A 212 -7.30 -5.96 7.65
CA VAL A 212 -6.71 -6.62 6.47
C VAL A 212 -5.70 -5.68 5.82
N HIS A 213 -4.68 -5.30 6.54
CA HIS A 213 -3.61 -4.45 6.03
C HIS A 213 -2.33 -4.67 6.84
N ASN A 214 -1.21 -4.25 6.28
CA ASN A 214 0.08 -4.35 6.93
C ASN A 214 0.26 -3.24 7.98
N GLN A 215 0.99 -3.53 9.07
CA GLN A 215 1.37 -2.54 10.10
C GLN A 215 2.07 -1.32 9.51
N ASP A 216 2.80 -1.54 8.46
CA ASP A 216 3.64 -0.51 7.88
C ASP A 216 2.86 0.48 7.01
N HIS A 217 1.57 0.27 6.83
CA HIS A 217 0.70 1.15 6.05
C HIS A 217 1.36 1.60 4.75
N VAL A 218 2.00 0.69 4.04
CA VAL A 218 2.58 0.95 2.74
C VAL A 218 1.46 1.07 1.73
N ALA A 219 0.79 2.18 1.85
CA ALA A 219 -0.45 2.47 1.21
C ALA A 219 -0.43 2.19 -0.28
N ASP A 220 0.57 2.71 -0.95
CA ASP A 220 0.58 2.71 -2.40
C ASP A 220 0.93 1.35 -3.01
N GLU A 221 1.72 0.52 -2.33
CA GLU A 221 2.13 -0.78 -2.84
C GLU A 221 1.17 -1.91 -2.45
N GLY A 222 0.53 -1.80 -1.27
CA GLY A 222 -0.43 -2.78 -0.79
C GLY A 222 -1.82 -2.68 -1.43
N LEU A 223 -2.23 -1.50 -1.91
CA LEU A 223 -3.58 -1.27 -2.40
C LEU A 223 -4.00 -2.14 -3.59
N PRO A 224 -3.18 -2.40 -4.63
CA PRO A 224 -3.56 -3.31 -5.71
C PRO A 224 -3.83 -4.71 -5.21
N HIS A 225 -3.04 -5.18 -4.27
CA HIS A 225 -3.15 -6.53 -3.74
C HIS A 225 -4.35 -6.66 -2.83
N LEU A 226 -4.62 -5.64 -2.05
CA LEU A 226 -5.79 -5.58 -1.19
C LEU A 226 -7.10 -5.59 -2.00
N GLY A 227 -7.14 -4.88 -3.13
CA GLY A 227 -8.29 -4.86 -4.02
C GLY A 227 -8.58 -6.22 -4.66
N ALA A 228 -7.54 -6.90 -5.15
CA ALA A 228 -7.68 -8.23 -5.70
C ALA A 228 -8.00 -9.27 -4.60
N PHE A 229 -7.38 -9.18 -3.41
CA PHE A 229 -7.70 -10.06 -2.28
C PHE A 229 -9.15 -9.89 -1.79
N ALA A 230 -9.64 -8.66 -1.75
CA ALA A 230 -11.05 -8.40 -1.47
C ALA A 230 -11.97 -9.09 -2.49
N ARG A 231 -11.66 -8.98 -3.80
CA ARG A 231 -12.41 -9.61 -4.87
C ARG A 231 -12.39 -11.12 -4.80
N ASP A 232 -11.19 -11.70 -4.69
CA ASP A 232 -10.97 -13.14 -4.93
C ASP A 232 -11.22 -13.99 -3.67
N VAL A 233 -11.11 -13.39 -2.49
CA VAL A 233 -11.16 -14.12 -1.21
C VAL A 233 -12.25 -13.60 -0.29
N LEU A 234 -12.26 -12.31 0.05
CA LEU A 234 -13.09 -11.80 1.14
C LEU A 234 -14.56 -11.62 0.75
N ILE A 235 -14.84 -11.03 -0.42
CA ILE A 235 -16.23 -10.81 -0.88
C ILE A 235 -16.98 -12.13 -1.14
N PRO A 236 -16.34 -13.21 -1.65
CA PRO A 236 -16.99 -14.51 -1.80
C PRO A 236 -17.31 -15.26 -0.49
N MET A 237 -16.66 -14.92 0.63
CA MET A 237 -16.89 -15.57 1.92
C MET A 237 -18.27 -15.20 2.48
N ALA A 238 -18.90 -16.13 3.19
CA ALA A 238 -20.16 -15.86 3.89
C ALA A 238 -19.93 -15.02 5.17
N ASP A 239 -20.98 -14.39 5.69
CA ASP A 239 -20.93 -13.57 6.91
C ASP A 239 -20.38 -14.33 8.12
N ASP A 240 -20.81 -15.58 8.30
CA ASP A 240 -20.37 -16.43 9.40
C ASP A 240 -18.91 -16.89 9.25
N GLU A 241 -18.44 -17.12 8.03
CA GLU A 241 -17.04 -17.41 7.75
C GLU A 241 -16.15 -16.21 8.08
N LEU A 242 -16.53 -15.01 7.64
CA LEU A 242 -15.81 -13.77 7.97
C LEU A 242 -15.84 -13.50 9.49
N HIS A 243 -16.97 -13.75 10.13
CA HIS A 243 -17.11 -13.57 11.59
C HIS A 243 -16.26 -14.57 12.37
N ALA A 244 -16.07 -15.78 11.86
CA ALA A 244 -15.31 -16.85 12.52
C ALA A 244 -13.79 -16.71 12.40
N ILE A 245 -13.28 -15.80 11.55
CA ILE A 245 -11.83 -15.61 11.40
C ILE A 245 -11.22 -15.22 12.75
N ASP A 246 -10.31 -16.05 13.26
CA ASP A 246 -9.58 -15.78 14.50
C ASP A 246 -8.44 -14.79 14.24
N ALA A 247 -8.74 -13.51 14.40
CA ALA A 247 -7.79 -12.42 14.23
C ALA A 247 -7.77 -11.50 15.45
N PRO A 248 -6.64 -10.86 15.76
CA PRO A 248 -6.60 -9.86 16.82
C PRO A 248 -7.59 -8.74 16.54
N THR A 249 -8.38 -8.37 17.54
CA THR A 249 -9.39 -7.30 17.44
C THR A 249 -8.89 -5.95 17.95
N MET A 250 -7.60 -5.85 18.32
CA MET A 250 -6.99 -4.62 18.73
C MET A 250 -6.79 -3.69 17.53
N PHE A 251 -6.95 -2.38 17.73
CA PHE A 251 -6.85 -1.43 16.63
C PHE A 251 -5.44 -1.32 16.01
N GLU A 252 -4.40 -1.72 16.76
CA GLU A 252 -3.04 -1.87 16.24
C GLU A 252 -2.80 -3.21 15.54
N ALA A 253 -3.73 -4.15 15.65
CA ALA A 253 -3.61 -5.44 15.00
C ALA A 253 -3.83 -5.31 13.49
N ASN A 254 -2.96 -5.91 12.72
CA ASN A 254 -2.81 -5.57 11.33
C ASN A 254 -2.82 -6.75 10.39
N CYS A 255 -3.34 -7.86 10.77
CA CYS A 255 -3.26 -9.01 9.90
C CYS A 255 -4.51 -9.88 9.95
N LEU A 256 -4.76 -10.52 8.84
CA LEU A 256 -5.61 -11.67 8.81
C LEU A 256 -5.12 -12.71 9.81
N SER A 257 -6.05 -13.48 10.37
CA SER A 257 -5.73 -14.72 11.07
C SER A 257 -4.82 -15.60 10.19
N PRO A 258 -3.91 -16.37 10.80
CA PRO A 258 -3.14 -17.37 10.07
C PRO A 258 -3.96 -18.34 9.23
N ASP A 259 -5.24 -18.53 9.59
CA ASP A 259 -6.15 -19.45 8.90
C ASP A 259 -6.74 -18.87 7.61
N VAL A 260 -6.65 -17.54 7.41
CA VAL A 260 -7.02 -16.87 6.17
C VAL A 260 -5.76 -16.44 5.48
N LEU A 261 -5.09 -17.37 4.84
CA LEU A 261 -3.90 -17.08 4.06
C LEU A 261 -4.30 -16.54 2.68
N PRO A 262 -3.72 -15.41 2.26
CA PRO A 262 -3.82 -15.01 0.86
C PRO A 262 -3.25 -16.10 -0.05
N PRO A 263 -3.69 -16.19 -1.31
CA PRO A 263 -3.12 -17.11 -2.27
C PRO A 263 -1.58 -17.05 -2.32
N GLU A 264 -0.94 -18.19 -2.61
CA GLU A 264 0.52 -18.25 -2.71
C GLU A 264 1.06 -17.17 -3.66
N GLY A 265 2.09 -16.44 -3.23
CA GLY A 265 2.65 -15.30 -3.96
C GLY A 265 1.94 -13.97 -3.70
N TRP A 266 0.98 -13.94 -2.80
CA TRP A 266 0.27 -12.71 -2.44
C TRP A 266 1.19 -11.72 -1.69
N PRO A 267 1.21 -10.43 -2.03
CA PRO A 267 2.16 -9.48 -1.43
C PRO A 267 1.97 -9.16 0.06
N LEU A 268 0.78 -9.38 0.61
CA LEU A 268 0.62 -9.35 2.08
C LEU A 268 1.48 -10.43 2.74
N GLU A 269 1.60 -11.60 2.13
CA GLU A 269 2.50 -12.65 2.58
C GLU A 269 3.98 -12.27 2.38
N GLU A 270 4.31 -11.64 1.26
CA GLU A 270 5.67 -11.14 1.00
C GLU A 270 6.09 -10.04 1.98
N SER A 271 5.20 -9.11 2.33
CA SER A 271 5.50 -8.11 3.36
C SER A 271 5.78 -8.75 4.72
N ARG A 272 4.93 -9.71 5.15
CA ARG A 272 5.17 -10.50 6.36
C ARG A 272 6.46 -11.32 6.28
N ARG A 273 6.85 -11.76 5.08
CA ARG A 273 8.10 -12.46 4.86
C ARG A 273 9.29 -11.57 5.19
N VAL A 274 9.30 -10.31 4.72
CA VAL A 274 10.40 -9.37 5.01
C VAL A 274 10.50 -9.07 6.51
N GLU A 275 9.37 -8.84 7.19
CA GLU A 275 9.36 -8.65 8.65
C GLU A 275 9.88 -9.88 9.40
N ARG A 276 9.48 -11.09 8.96
CA ARG A 276 10.03 -12.33 9.52
C ARG A 276 11.52 -12.43 9.30
N LEU A 277 12.01 -12.15 8.08
CA LEU A 277 13.44 -12.15 7.80
C LEU A 277 14.20 -11.20 8.72
N ILE A 278 13.67 -9.99 8.96
CA ILE A 278 14.31 -9.02 9.86
C ILE A 278 14.28 -9.50 11.31
N ARG A 279 13.14 -10.02 11.77
CA ARG A 279 13.00 -10.55 13.13
C ARG A 279 13.91 -11.74 13.38
N ASP A 280 13.99 -12.68 12.41
CA ASP A 280 14.75 -13.91 12.54
C ASP A 280 16.26 -13.67 12.34
N GLY A 281 16.65 -12.52 11.76
CA GLY A 281 18.04 -12.08 11.65
C GLY A 281 18.78 -12.62 10.42
N GLU A 282 20.07 -12.26 10.33
CA GLU A 282 20.95 -12.74 9.27
C GLU A 282 21.12 -14.26 9.32
N SER A 283 21.23 -14.87 8.14
CA SER A 283 21.32 -16.33 7.99
C SER A 283 22.11 -16.72 6.74
N GLU A 284 22.13 -18.00 6.41
CA GLU A 284 22.69 -18.48 5.14
C GLU A 284 22.08 -17.80 3.91
N THR A 285 20.80 -17.44 3.97
CA THR A 285 20.03 -16.84 2.87
C THR A 285 19.61 -15.41 3.08
N VAL A 286 20.00 -14.76 4.19
CA VAL A 286 19.62 -13.39 4.53
C VAL A 286 20.83 -12.59 4.97
N GLU A 287 20.98 -11.38 4.45
CA GLU A 287 22.01 -10.42 4.85
C GLU A 287 21.41 -9.02 5.00
N PHE A 288 21.86 -8.26 6.00
CA PHE A 288 21.42 -6.88 6.25
C PHE A 288 22.53 -5.89 5.94
N LYS A 289 22.14 -4.75 5.40
CA LYS A 289 23.04 -3.61 5.19
C LYS A 289 22.33 -2.30 5.48
N ALA A 290 22.99 -1.42 6.17
CA ALA A 290 22.47 -0.11 6.53
C ALA A 290 22.26 0.80 5.30
N THR A 291 23.10 0.68 4.27
CA THR A 291 23.14 1.55 3.10
C THR A 291 23.63 0.77 1.88
N LEU A 292 23.17 1.14 0.69
CA LEU A 292 23.68 0.61 -0.58
C LEU A 292 24.96 1.34 -1.02
N ILE A 293 24.98 2.66 -0.86
CA ILE A 293 25.99 3.54 -1.47
C ILE A 293 27.00 4.11 -0.46
N GLY A 294 26.74 4.00 0.85
CA GLY A 294 27.57 4.60 1.89
C GLY A 294 27.57 6.12 1.80
N ASP A 295 28.76 6.73 1.94
CA ASP A 295 28.93 8.18 1.90
C ASP A 295 29.20 8.74 0.48
N ALA A 296 29.01 7.92 -0.56
CA ALA A 296 29.21 8.37 -1.94
C ALA A 296 28.22 9.45 -2.35
N GLN A 297 28.71 10.45 -3.07
CA GLN A 297 27.88 11.30 -3.94
C GLN A 297 27.87 10.67 -5.33
N ILE A 298 26.71 10.39 -5.86
CA ILE A 298 26.54 9.66 -7.12
C ILE A 298 26.02 10.60 -8.20
N ASP A 299 26.74 10.68 -9.30
CA ASP A 299 26.38 11.44 -10.50
C ASP A 299 26.44 10.53 -11.72
N LEU A 300 25.34 9.84 -12.01
CA LEU A 300 25.22 9.02 -13.22
C LEU A 300 24.90 9.89 -14.45
N PRO A 301 25.47 9.62 -15.62
CA PRO A 301 26.36 8.48 -15.98
C PRO A 301 27.85 8.74 -15.80
N GLN A 302 28.27 9.86 -15.18
CA GLN A 302 29.65 10.32 -15.20
C GLN A 302 30.59 9.53 -14.29
N SER A 303 30.14 9.14 -13.09
CA SER A 303 30.91 8.22 -12.23
C SER A 303 30.05 7.55 -11.17
N LEU A 304 30.29 6.24 -10.97
CA LEU A 304 29.90 5.54 -9.78
C LEU A 304 31.09 5.63 -8.82
N GLY A 305 31.04 6.48 -7.80
CA GLY A 305 32.08 6.51 -6.78
C GLY A 305 32.16 5.14 -6.07
N TYR A 306 33.36 4.55 -5.99
CA TYR A 306 33.53 3.27 -5.28
C TYR A 306 33.63 3.49 -3.77
N THR A 307 32.73 2.87 -3.00
CA THR A 307 32.82 2.84 -1.52
C THR A 307 33.02 1.44 -1.00
N ASN A 308 33.46 1.33 0.24
CA ASN A 308 33.55 0.04 0.90
C ASN A 308 32.18 -0.62 1.06
N GLU A 309 31.12 0.15 1.23
CA GLU A 309 29.74 -0.33 1.35
C GLU A 309 29.25 -0.92 0.03
N MET A 310 29.48 -0.25 -1.10
CA MET A 310 29.19 -0.80 -2.43
C MET A 310 29.89 -2.15 -2.67
N TYR A 311 31.18 -2.22 -2.33
CA TYR A 311 31.92 -3.48 -2.42
C TYR A 311 31.30 -4.57 -1.52
N ARG A 312 30.97 -4.24 -0.26
CA ARG A 312 30.37 -5.18 0.68
C ARG A 312 29.00 -5.68 0.20
N ASN A 313 28.18 -4.81 -0.36
CA ASN A 313 26.89 -5.16 -0.94
C ASN A 313 27.05 -6.09 -2.15
N MET A 314 27.94 -5.74 -3.07
CA MET A 314 28.20 -6.58 -4.26
C MET A 314 28.83 -7.92 -3.88
N LYS A 315 29.68 -7.96 -2.85
CA LYS A 315 30.19 -9.20 -2.28
C LYS A 315 29.08 -10.09 -1.72
N ALA A 316 28.10 -9.53 -1.00
CA ALA A 316 26.97 -10.30 -0.49
C ALA A 316 26.13 -10.87 -1.63
N ILE A 317 25.83 -10.08 -2.66
CA ILE A 317 25.14 -10.54 -3.87
C ILE A 317 25.95 -11.65 -4.58
N ASN A 318 27.26 -11.48 -4.70
CA ASN A 318 28.13 -12.50 -5.28
C ASN A 318 28.11 -13.81 -4.48
N CYS A 319 28.11 -13.72 -3.14
CA CYS A 319 27.99 -14.88 -2.27
C CYS A 319 26.67 -15.63 -2.53
N PHE A 320 25.55 -14.93 -2.61
CA PHE A 320 24.24 -15.51 -2.88
C PHE A 320 24.18 -16.14 -4.29
N MET A 321 24.66 -15.45 -5.33
CA MET A 321 24.72 -15.99 -6.69
C MET A 321 25.53 -17.28 -6.76
N ASN A 322 26.61 -17.36 -6.00
CA ASN A 322 27.52 -18.50 -5.97
C ASN A 322 27.07 -19.61 -5.02
N THR A 323 25.96 -19.47 -4.32
CA THR A 323 25.38 -20.50 -3.43
C THR A 323 23.92 -20.78 -3.77
N ASN A 324 23.03 -20.71 -2.80
CA ASN A 324 21.61 -21.06 -2.92
C ASN A 324 20.70 -19.87 -3.18
N GLY A 325 21.27 -18.70 -3.52
CA GLY A 325 20.51 -17.45 -3.57
C GLY A 325 20.26 -16.88 -2.18
N GLY A 326 19.46 -15.81 -2.10
CA GLY A 326 19.11 -15.18 -0.83
C GLY A 326 18.53 -13.79 -0.97
N ASP A 327 18.28 -13.17 0.16
CA ASP A 327 17.72 -11.84 0.30
C ASP A 327 18.74 -10.89 0.95
N LEU A 328 19.09 -9.82 0.25
CA LEU A 328 19.85 -8.70 0.80
C LEU A 328 18.89 -7.56 1.13
N LEU A 329 18.81 -7.17 2.41
CA LEU A 329 17.95 -6.09 2.86
C LEU A 329 18.80 -4.83 3.14
N ILE A 330 18.59 -3.79 2.34
CA ILE A 330 19.24 -2.48 2.50
C ILE A 330 18.32 -1.56 3.30
N GLY A 331 18.86 -0.89 4.31
CA GLY A 331 18.12 -0.06 5.25
C GLY A 331 17.83 -0.76 6.58
N VAL A 332 18.50 -1.90 6.84
CA VAL A 332 18.46 -2.63 8.11
C VAL A 332 19.86 -2.66 8.69
N ASN A 333 20.00 -2.38 9.99
CA ASN A 333 21.29 -2.44 10.68
C ASN A 333 21.56 -3.81 11.31
N ASP A 334 22.79 -4.00 11.83
CA ASP A 334 23.24 -5.26 12.44
C ASP A 334 22.47 -5.63 13.75
N ASN A 335 21.64 -4.74 14.27
CA ASN A 335 20.75 -5.00 15.40
C ASN A 335 19.32 -5.36 14.98
N ASN A 336 19.11 -5.76 13.75
CA ASN A 336 17.80 -6.06 13.16
C ASN A 336 16.82 -4.88 13.17
N GLN A 337 17.33 -3.64 13.24
CA GLN A 337 16.49 -2.45 13.27
C GLN A 337 16.37 -1.86 11.87
N VAL A 338 15.15 -1.58 11.45
CA VAL A 338 14.89 -0.85 10.22
C VAL A 338 15.25 0.62 10.41
N ILE A 339 16.33 1.05 9.75
CA ILE A 339 16.79 2.46 9.75
C ILE A 339 16.31 3.19 8.50
N GLY A 340 15.99 2.44 7.43
CA GLY A 340 15.53 2.94 6.16
C GLY A 340 16.65 3.47 5.25
N ILE A 341 16.29 3.73 3.99
CA ILE A 341 17.23 4.20 2.94
C ILE A 341 17.13 5.70 2.65
N LYS A 342 16.45 6.45 3.51
CA LYS A 342 16.24 7.89 3.28
C LYS A 342 17.55 8.64 3.10
N SER A 343 18.58 8.32 3.89
CA SER A 343 19.90 8.94 3.79
C SER A 343 20.56 8.68 2.43
N ASP A 344 20.37 7.50 1.84
CA ASP A 344 20.86 7.18 0.51
C ASP A 344 20.11 8.02 -0.55
N LEU A 345 18.78 8.04 -0.47
CA LEU A 345 17.94 8.80 -1.42
C LEU A 345 18.21 10.30 -1.36
N ASP A 346 18.49 10.86 -0.17
CA ASP A 346 18.80 12.29 0.01
C ASP A 346 20.15 12.68 -0.63
N ARG A 347 21.07 11.73 -0.84
CA ARG A 347 22.38 11.92 -1.48
C ARG A 347 22.35 11.82 -3.00
N LEU A 348 21.27 11.29 -3.58
CA LEU A 348 21.12 11.18 -5.03
C LEU A 348 20.87 12.56 -5.65
N GLN A 349 21.40 12.77 -6.86
CA GLN A 349 21.23 14.06 -7.57
C GLN A 349 19.85 14.24 -8.17
N ASP A 350 19.23 13.18 -8.71
CA ASP A 350 17.86 13.26 -9.22
C ASP A 350 16.84 13.20 -8.08
N LYS A 351 16.31 14.39 -7.75
CA LYS A 351 15.29 14.56 -6.71
C LYS A 351 13.86 14.34 -7.22
N ARG A 352 13.63 14.19 -8.54
CA ARG A 352 12.28 14.04 -9.12
C ARG A 352 11.78 12.60 -8.99
N ASN A 353 12.65 11.63 -9.22
CA ASN A 353 12.36 10.23 -9.04
C ASN A 353 13.53 9.49 -8.36
N PRO A 354 13.77 9.73 -7.07
CA PRO A 354 14.96 9.21 -6.40
C PRO A 354 14.99 7.67 -6.30
N LYS A 355 13.84 7.00 -6.27
CA LYS A 355 13.78 5.54 -6.22
C LYS A 355 14.22 4.91 -7.55
N ASP A 356 13.73 5.40 -8.67
CA ASP A 356 14.17 4.89 -10.00
C ASP A 356 15.66 5.14 -10.21
N TYR A 357 16.14 6.31 -9.80
CA TYR A 357 17.56 6.60 -9.87
C TYR A 357 18.39 5.67 -8.97
N TYR A 358 17.88 5.32 -7.79
CA TYR A 358 18.52 4.36 -6.89
C TYR A 358 18.63 2.96 -7.50
N LEU A 359 17.60 2.51 -8.23
CA LEU A 359 17.66 1.26 -8.99
C LEU A 359 18.65 1.33 -10.16
N GLN A 360 18.77 2.47 -10.83
CA GLN A 360 19.80 2.65 -11.87
C GLN A 360 21.22 2.55 -11.28
N VAL A 361 21.43 3.11 -10.08
CA VAL A 361 22.70 2.97 -9.35
C VAL A 361 22.99 1.50 -9.05
N LEU A 362 21.99 0.76 -8.56
CA LEU A 362 22.14 -0.67 -8.31
C LEU A 362 22.47 -1.45 -9.58
N ASP A 363 21.76 -1.21 -10.69
CA ASP A 363 22.03 -1.89 -11.98
C ASP A 363 23.43 -1.60 -12.47
N GLN A 364 23.89 -0.35 -12.39
CA GLN A 364 25.25 -0.03 -12.77
C GLN A 364 26.30 -0.70 -11.87
N MET A 365 26.07 -0.78 -10.55
CA MET A 365 26.93 -1.55 -9.65
C MET A 365 26.99 -3.03 -10.08
N VAL A 366 25.86 -3.65 -10.39
CA VAL A 366 25.80 -5.02 -10.86
C VAL A 366 26.61 -5.20 -12.15
N VAL A 367 26.45 -4.31 -13.11
CA VAL A 367 27.19 -4.35 -14.39
C VAL A 367 28.69 -4.25 -14.17
N GLU A 368 29.13 -3.34 -13.32
CA GLU A 368 30.55 -3.08 -13.08
C GLU A 368 31.22 -4.18 -12.26
N TYR A 369 30.58 -4.62 -11.18
CA TYR A 369 31.17 -5.60 -10.26
C TYR A 369 30.96 -7.05 -10.68
N LEU A 370 29.85 -7.37 -11.33
CA LEU A 370 29.50 -8.77 -11.65
C LEU A 370 29.47 -9.00 -13.16
N GLY A 371 28.93 -8.07 -13.95
CA GLY A 371 28.88 -8.15 -15.41
C GLY A 371 27.49 -7.98 -15.99
N LYS A 372 27.42 -7.57 -17.25
CA LYS A 372 26.19 -7.11 -17.93
C LYS A 372 25.01 -8.10 -17.96
N ASN A 373 25.25 -9.39 -17.88
CA ASN A 373 24.21 -10.42 -18.06
C ASN A 373 23.66 -10.97 -16.73
N LEU A 374 24.06 -10.38 -15.59
CA LEU A 374 23.74 -10.94 -14.28
C LEU A 374 22.58 -10.23 -13.58
N SER A 375 22.14 -9.05 -14.08
CA SER A 375 20.95 -8.36 -13.56
C SER A 375 19.69 -9.24 -13.59
N LYS A 376 19.59 -10.21 -14.51
CA LYS A 376 18.45 -11.15 -14.58
C LYS A 376 18.28 -12.08 -13.36
N TYR A 377 19.31 -12.23 -12.55
CA TYR A 377 19.29 -13.02 -11.31
C TYR A 377 19.01 -12.15 -10.09
N ILE A 378 18.73 -10.86 -10.29
CA ILE A 378 18.55 -9.88 -9.22
C ILE A 378 17.19 -9.23 -9.38
N THR A 379 16.34 -9.36 -8.37
CA THR A 379 15.03 -8.71 -8.33
C THR A 379 15.00 -7.72 -7.17
N PRO A 380 15.17 -6.42 -7.44
CA PRO A 380 15.06 -5.38 -6.43
C PRO A 380 13.60 -5.03 -6.16
N GLU A 381 13.27 -4.77 -4.90
CA GLU A 381 11.92 -4.47 -4.48
C GLU A 381 11.94 -3.50 -3.29
N PHE A 382 11.29 -2.34 -3.44
CA PHE A 382 11.12 -1.43 -2.32
C PHE A 382 10.06 -1.95 -1.37
N ARG A 383 10.36 -1.89 -0.08
CA ARG A 383 9.43 -2.17 1.01
C ARG A 383 9.47 -1.04 2.02
N SER A 384 8.35 -0.79 2.66
CA SER A 384 8.31 0.15 3.78
C SER A 384 7.92 -0.60 5.05
N ILE A 385 8.65 -0.38 6.11
CA ILE A 385 8.42 -0.93 7.44
C ILE A 385 8.52 0.22 8.44
N ASN A 386 7.48 0.42 9.24
CA ASN A 386 7.39 1.52 10.21
C ASN A 386 7.68 2.90 9.56
N GLN A 387 7.05 3.17 8.40
CA GLN A 387 7.22 4.40 7.61
C GLN A 387 8.66 4.64 7.11
N ARG A 388 9.51 3.62 7.12
CA ARG A 388 10.88 3.67 6.60
C ARG A 388 11.02 2.77 5.38
N TRP A 389 11.43 3.34 4.26
CA TRP A 389 11.71 2.58 3.06
C TRP A 389 12.98 1.77 3.23
N LEU A 390 12.92 0.52 2.82
CA LEU A 390 14.08 -0.36 2.61
C LEU A 390 14.05 -0.90 1.18
N LEU A 391 15.20 -1.37 0.71
CA LEU A 391 15.31 -2.08 -0.56
C LEU A 391 15.63 -3.54 -0.25
N ARG A 392 14.72 -4.45 -0.63
CA ARG A 392 14.97 -5.88 -0.68
C ARG A 392 15.54 -6.23 -2.04
N ILE A 393 16.65 -6.91 -2.07
CA ILE A 393 17.29 -7.43 -3.27
C ILE A 393 17.26 -8.95 -3.18
N ARG A 394 16.34 -9.58 -3.92
CA ARG A 394 16.31 -11.04 -4.07
C ARG A 394 17.32 -11.45 -5.10
N VAL A 395 18.16 -12.39 -4.72
CA VAL A 395 19.24 -12.91 -5.57
C VAL A 395 19.00 -14.39 -5.83
N GLU A 396 18.89 -14.75 -7.11
CA GLU A 396 18.80 -16.15 -7.54
C GLU A 396 20.20 -16.75 -7.73
N PRO A 397 20.37 -18.06 -7.49
CA PRO A 397 21.64 -18.71 -7.73
C PRO A 397 21.98 -18.72 -9.23
N SER A 398 23.20 -18.36 -9.57
CA SER A 398 23.70 -18.46 -10.94
C SER A 398 24.08 -19.91 -11.27
N PRO A 399 23.87 -20.43 -12.48
CA PRO A 399 24.28 -21.79 -12.85
C PRO A 399 25.80 -21.98 -12.89
N HIS A 400 26.57 -20.90 -12.97
CA HIS A 400 28.03 -20.90 -13.00
C HIS A 400 28.61 -20.02 -11.91
N LEU A 401 29.84 -20.29 -11.48
CA LEU A 401 30.54 -19.41 -10.56
C LEU A 401 30.76 -18.03 -11.19
N VAL A 402 30.32 -17.00 -10.46
CA VAL A 402 30.38 -15.59 -10.86
C VAL A 402 31.59 -14.95 -10.16
N PRO A 403 32.52 -14.32 -10.90
CA PRO A 403 33.56 -13.51 -10.29
C PRO A 403 33.02 -12.16 -9.81
N LEU A 404 33.48 -11.68 -8.66
CA LEU A 404 33.38 -10.30 -8.24
C LEU A 404 34.59 -9.53 -8.79
N LYS A 405 34.32 -8.59 -9.69
CA LYS A 405 35.36 -7.80 -10.37
C LYS A 405 35.66 -6.56 -9.53
N ILE A 406 36.93 -6.37 -9.20
CA ILE A 406 37.38 -5.22 -8.44
C ILE A 406 38.41 -4.49 -9.29
N ASN A 407 38.14 -3.23 -9.56
CA ASN A 407 39.09 -2.37 -10.27
C ASN A 407 39.85 -1.49 -9.28
N ALA A 408 40.66 -2.12 -8.43
CA ALA A 408 41.44 -1.38 -7.43
C ALA A 408 42.70 -0.78 -8.09
N ARG A 409 42.78 0.52 -8.13
CA ARG A 409 43.94 1.30 -8.63
C ARG A 409 44.38 0.94 -10.06
N GLY A 410 43.41 0.65 -10.94
CA GLY A 410 43.71 0.30 -12.36
C GLY A 410 44.16 -1.12 -12.59
N CYS A 411 44.21 -1.97 -11.57
CA CYS A 411 44.52 -3.41 -11.70
C CYS A 411 43.24 -4.20 -11.52
N PRO A 412 42.65 -4.75 -12.60
CA PRO A 412 41.46 -5.58 -12.48
C PRO A 412 41.79 -6.86 -11.71
N LYS A 413 41.04 -7.17 -10.69
CA LYS A 413 41.14 -8.40 -9.90
C LYS A 413 39.78 -9.06 -9.85
N GLU A 414 39.78 -10.39 -9.96
CA GLU A 414 38.57 -11.19 -9.78
C GLU A 414 38.63 -11.95 -8.46
N GLU A 415 37.55 -11.90 -7.70
CA GLU A 415 37.38 -12.63 -6.46
C GLU A 415 36.14 -13.50 -6.56
N TYR A 416 36.16 -14.67 -5.96
CA TYR A 416 35.03 -15.59 -5.92
C TYR A 416 34.62 -15.81 -4.48
N TRP A 417 33.40 -15.43 -4.15
CA TRP A 417 32.86 -15.53 -2.80
C TRP A 417 31.69 -16.48 -2.75
N ILE A 418 31.59 -17.25 -1.68
CA ILE A 418 30.49 -18.16 -1.41
C ILE A 418 29.92 -17.88 -0.03
N ARG A 419 28.63 -18.11 0.15
CA ARG A 419 27.96 -17.99 1.44
C ARG A 419 28.28 -19.22 2.29
N THR A 420 28.51 -18.98 3.58
CA THR A 420 28.53 -19.98 4.63
C THR A 420 27.34 -19.70 5.57
N ILE A 421 27.27 -20.32 6.72
CA ILE A 421 26.10 -20.20 7.62
C ILE A 421 25.71 -18.74 7.90
N VAL A 422 26.67 -17.87 8.21
CA VAL A 422 26.43 -16.44 8.51
C VAL A 422 27.49 -15.51 7.92
N SER A 423 28.35 -16.01 7.02
CA SER A 423 29.44 -15.19 6.48
C SER A 423 29.76 -15.53 5.03
N CYS A 424 30.61 -14.72 4.41
CA CYS A 424 31.14 -14.98 3.08
C CYS A 424 32.58 -15.51 3.18
N ARG A 425 32.87 -16.61 2.49
CA ARG A 425 34.22 -17.19 2.35
C ARG A 425 34.72 -17.02 0.91
N GLN A 426 35.97 -16.61 0.78
CA GLN A 426 36.61 -16.47 -0.51
C GLN A 426 37.20 -17.82 -1.00
N LEU A 427 36.97 -18.18 -2.26
CA LEU A 427 37.66 -19.26 -2.97
C LEU A 427 38.92 -18.67 -3.59
N ARG A 428 40.07 -18.95 -2.99
CA ARG A 428 41.35 -18.28 -3.32
C ARG A 428 42.14 -18.92 -4.42
N SER A 429 41.99 -20.25 -4.64
CA SER A 429 42.73 -20.98 -5.64
C SER A 429 41.84 -21.56 -6.75
N ASP A 430 42.41 -21.82 -7.92
CA ASP A 430 41.70 -22.48 -9.02
C ASP A 430 41.17 -23.85 -8.56
N ARG A 431 41.96 -24.57 -7.78
CA ARG A 431 41.57 -25.87 -7.23
C ARG A 431 40.32 -25.78 -6.37
N GLU A 432 40.27 -24.80 -5.44
CA GLU A 432 39.06 -24.57 -4.63
C GLU A 432 37.84 -24.23 -5.47
N ARG A 433 38.00 -23.44 -6.52
CA ARG A 433 36.93 -23.08 -7.48
C ARG A 433 36.42 -24.28 -8.24
N ASP A 434 37.34 -25.11 -8.77
CA ASP A 434 37.00 -26.31 -9.52
C ASP A 434 36.31 -27.36 -8.62
N ASP A 435 36.82 -27.58 -7.41
CA ASP A 435 36.24 -28.52 -6.46
C ASP A 435 34.83 -28.05 -6.03
N TYR A 436 34.67 -26.78 -5.75
CA TYR A 436 33.36 -26.21 -5.39
C TYR A 436 32.37 -26.29 -6.57
N SER A 437 32.79 -25.97 -7.79
CA SER A 437 31.94 -26.05 -8.99
C SER A 437 31.45 -27.46 -9.30
N ARG A 438 32.22 -28.49 -8.95
CA ARG A 438 31.80 -29.90 -9.12
C ARG A 438 30.80 -30.37 -8.08
N THR A 439 30.84 -29.81 -6.88
CA THR A 439 29.94 -30.18 -5.76
C THR A 439 28.67 -29.35 -5.72
N ARG A 440 28.68 -28.22 -6.44
CA ARG A 440 27.52 -27.31 -6.55
C ARG A 440 26.55 -27.87 -7.60
N ARG A 441 25.41 -28.38 -7.16
CA ARG A 441 24.27 -28.83 -7.98
C ARG A 441 22.99 -28.20 -7.53
#